data_dbf92931ae805ed6c364748edae4ed59
#
_entry.id   dbf92931ae805ed6c364748edae4ed59
#
_cell.length_a   1.000
_cell.length_b   1.000
_cell.length_c   1.000
_cell.angle_alpha   90.00
_cell.angle_beta   90.00
_cell.angle_gamma   90.00
#
_symmetry.space_group_name_H-M   'P 1'
#
loop_
_entity.id
_entity.type
_entity.pdbx_description
1 polymer ?
#
loop_
_entity_poly.entity_id
_entity_poly.type
_entity_poly.pdbx_seq_one_letter_code
_entity_poly.pdbx_strand_id
1 'polypeptide(L)'
;MPRLLERLHTLWTALRLRLRGGAPGVFYIGGSDTMPAPLGREAEQQAIRALTAGSEDAASLLIEHNLRLVVYIARRFENTGIHIEDLISIGTIGLVKAIHTFKPDKNIKLATYASRCIENEILMYLRKCSAQKTEVSIDEPLNTDWDGNELLLSDI
;
A
#
# COMPACT_ATOMS: atom_id res chain seq x y z
N MET A 1 11.56 -51.57 11.29
CA MET A 1 11.98 -50.34 12.00
C MET A 1 11.89 -49.03 11.22
N PRO A 2 11.42 -48.95 9.95
CA PRO A 2 11.34 -47.63 9.22
C PRO A 2 10.09 -46.82 9.58
N ARG A 3 9.01 -47.42 10.01
CA ARG A 3 7.74 -46.72 10.24
C ARG A 3 7.71 -45.76 11.45
N LEU A 4 8.63 -45.90 12.42
CA LEU A 4 8.69 -45.04 13.61
C LEU A 4 9.38 -43.69 13.29
N LEU A 5 10.39 -43.69 12.43
CA LEU A 5 11.10 -42.47 12.02
C LEU A 5 10.25 -41.58 11.14
N GLU A 6 9.42 -42.14 10.26
CA GLU A 6 8.49 -41.36 9.43
C GLU A 6 7.40 -40.70 10.27
N ARG A 7 6.87 -41.38 11.31
CA ARG A 7 5.91 -40.78 12.23
C ARG A 7 6.50 -39.68 13.11
N LEU A 8 7.76 -39.79 13.49
CA LEU A 8 8.46 -38.72 14.23
C LEU A 8 8.72 -37.51 13.32
N HIS A 9 9.03 -37.72 12.05
CA HIS A 9 9.25 -36.63 11.10
C HIS A 9 7.96 -35.87 10.78
N THR A 10 6.83 -36.57 10.64
CA THR A 10 5.51 -35.93 10.42
C THR A 10 5.02 -35.19 11.67
N LEU A 11 5.25 -35.72 12.87
CA LEU A 11 4.96 -35.02 14.12
C LEU A 11 5.82 -33.76 14.31
N TRP A 12 7.09 -33.83 13.93
CA TRP A 12 8.02 -32.70 14.03
C TRP A 12 7.71 -31.58 13.02
N THR A 13 7.31 -31.94 11.82
CA THR A 13 6.85 -30.97 10.80
C THR A 13 5.52 -30.33 11.19
N ALA A 14 4.57 -31.09 11.76
CA ALA A 14 3.30 -30.56 12.26
C ALA A 14 3.50 -29.66 13.49
N LEU A 15 4.44 -29.99 14.38
CA LEU A 15 4.80 -29.16 15.53
C LEU A 15 5.49 -27.86 15.09
N ARG A 16 6.36 -27.93 14.08
CA ARG A 16 7.03 -26.76 13.51
C ARG A 16 6.07 -25.79 12.82
N LEU A 17 5.05 -26.31 12.13
CA LEU A 17 3.97 -25.52 11.54
C LEU A 17 3.08 -24.86 12.61
N ARG A 18 2.82 -25.54 13.74
CA ARG A 18 2.02 -25.03 14.85
C ARG A 18 2.75 -23.95 15.68
N LEU A 19 4.07 -24.03 15.78
CA LEU A 19 4.92 -23.03 16.44
C LEU A 19 5.20 -21.79 15.53
N ARG A 20 4.90 -21.88 14.24
CA ARG A 20 4.99 -20.75 13.29
C ARG A 20 3.70 -19.94 13.16
N GLY A 21 2.64 -20.34 13.86
CA GLY A 21 1.43 -19.54 14.05
C GLY A 21 1.72 -18.39 15.01
N GLY A 22 2.52 -17.44 14.58
CA GLY A 22 2.66 -16.17 15.26
C GLY A 22 1.28 -15.51 15.33
N ALA A 23 0.86 -15.10 16.52
CA ALA A 23 -0.30 -14.25 16.73
C ALA A 23 -0.23 -13.06 15.75
N PRO A 24 -1.39 -12.55 15.25
CA PRO A 24 -1.40 -11.36 14.43
C PRO A 24 -0.84 -10.20 15.27
N GLY A 25 0.45 -9.96 15.13
CA GLY A 25 1.10 -8.82 15.76
C GLY A 25 0.55 -7.56 15.09
N VAL A 26 0.06 -6.65 15.89
CA VAL A 26 -0.21 -5.29 15.43
C VAL A 26 1.14 -4.67 15.07
N PHE A 27 1.45 -4.60 13.79
CA PHE A 27 2.68 -3.98 13.32
C PHE A 27 2.53 -2.46 13.43
N TYR A 28 3.13 -1.90 14.47
CA TYR A 28 3.32 -0.46 14.59
C TYR A 28 4.35 -0.02 13.53
N ILE A 29 3.92 0.80 12.57
CA ILE A 29 4.79 1.42 11.54
C ILE A 29 5.61 2.54 12.22
N GLY A 30 6.50 2.19 13.11
CA GLY A 30 7.29 3.17 13.87
C GLY A 30 8.78 2.88 13.95
N GLY A 31 9.26 1.76 13.46
CA GLY A 31 10.67 1.37 13.51
C GLY A 31 11.28 1.20 12.13
N SER A 32 12.49 1.70 11.93
CA SER A 32 13.27 1.50 10.70
C SER A 32 13.60 0.04 10.39
N ASP A 33 13.41 -0.86 11.36
CA ASP A 33 13.77 -2.27 11.27
C ASP A 33 12.62 -3.19 10.83
N THR A 34 11.41 -2.66 10.64
CA THR A 34 10.22 -3.48 10.31
C THR A 34 10.00 -3.66 8.82
N MET A 35 10.59 -2.82 7.98
CA MET A 35 10.45 -2.97 6.53
C MET A 35 11.59 -3.84 5.97
N PRO A 36 11.27 -4.89 5.19
CA PRO A 36 12.28 -5.74 4.59
C PRO A 36 13.20 -4.94 3.65
N ALA A 37 14.46 -5.39 3.56
CA ALA A 37 15.41 -4.80 2.63
C ALA A 37 14.97 -5.02 1.18
N PRO A 38 15.33 -4.16 0.23
CA PRO A 38 15.05 -4.37 -1.18
C PRO A 38 15.61 -5.71 -1.66
N LEU A 39 14.90 -6.37 -2.57
CA LEU A 39 15.36 -7.62 -3.20
C LEU A 39 16.63 -7.38 -4.01
N GLY A 40 17.56 -8.35 -3.96
CA GLY A 40 18.67 -8.38 -4.88
C GLY A 40 18.19 -8.58 -6.32
N ARG A 41 18.98 -8.13 -7.31
CA ARG A 41 18.61 -8.13 -8.74
C ARG A 41 18.17 -9.51 -9.25
N GLU A 42 18.82 -10.56 -8.81
CA GLU A 42 18.48 -11.93 -9.24
C GLU A 42 17.16 -12.41 -8.63
N ALA A 43 16.96 -12.15 -7.33
CA ALA A 43 15.72 -12.48 -6.63
C ALA A 43 14.51 -11.70 -7.17
N GLU A 44 14.70 -10.42 -7.50
CA GLU A 44 13.66 -9.61 -8.14
C GLU A 44 13.27 -10.19 -9.51
N GLN A 45 14.25 -10.57 -10.34
CA GLN A 45 13.97 -11.19 -11.64
C GLN A 45 13.26 -12.54 -11.52
N GLN A 46 13.64 -13.37 -10.53
CA GLN A 46 12.94 -14.63 -10.26
C GLN A 46 11.49 -14.38 -9.83
N ALA A 47 11.27 -13.43 -8.93
CA ALA A 47 9.93 -13.07 -8.49
C ALA A 47 9.08 -12.52 -9.66
N ILE A 48 9.63 -11.69 -10.55
CA ILE A 48 8.94 -11.19 -11.74
C ILE A 48 8.57 -12.35 -12.69
N ARG A 49 9.44 -13.34 -12.89
CA ARG A 49 9.12 -14.53 -13.70
C ARG A 49 8.00 -15.35 -13.08
N ALA A 50 8.03 -15.55 -11.76
CA ALA A 50 6.98 -16.26 -11.04
C ALA A 50 5.64 -15.49 -11.07
N LEU A 51 5.67 -14.17 -10.98
CA LEU A 51 4.51 -13.31 -11.15
C LEU A 51 3.88 -13.48 -12.53
N THR A 52 4.70 -13.52 -13.59
CA THR A 52 4.22 -13.75 -14.96
C THR A 52 3.58 -15.14 -15.13
N ALA A 53 4.00 -16.12 -14.33
CA ALA A 53 3.41 -17.45 -14.27
C ALA A 53 2.13 -17.51 -13.39
N GLY A 54 1.71 -16.38 -12.77
CA GLY A 54 0.49 -16.29 -11.97
C GLY A 54 0.65 -16.61 -10.49
N SER A 55 1.88 -16.51 -9.93
CA SER A 55 2.13 -16.75 -8.51
C SER A 55 1.75 -15.55 -7.66
N GLU A 56 0.75 -15.68 -6.78
CA GLU A 56 0.34 -14.68 -5.79
C GLU A 56 1.41 -14.47 -4.70
N ASP A 57 2.14 -15.52 -4.34
CA ASP A 57 3.24 -15.41 -3.38
C ASP A 57 4.35 -14.49 -3.91
N ALA A 58 4.61 -14.55 -5.22
CA ALA A 58 5.60 -13.68 -5.85
C ALA A 58 5.11 -12.22 -5.89
N ALA A 59 3.81 -11.99 -6.07
CA ALA A 59 3.23 -10.65 -5.98
C ALA A 59 3.39 -10.08 -4.57
N SER A 60 3.03 -10.85 -3.54
CA SER A 60 3.17 -10.47 -2.14
C SER A 60 4.62 -10.15 -1.77
N LEU A 61 5.56 -10.98 -2.19
CA LEU A 61 7.00 -10.77 -1.99
C LEU A 61 7.48 -9.45 -2.63
N LEU A 62 7.07 -9.18 -3.87
CA LEU A 62 7.42 -7.94 -4.57
C LEU A 62 6.80 -6.71 -3.91
N ILE A 63 5.57 -6.81 -3.38
CA ILE A 63 4.93 -5.71 -2.64
C ILE A 63 5.72 -5.41 -1.37
N GLU A 64 5.95 -6.41 -0.53
CA GLU A 64 6.62 -6.24 0.77
C GLU A 64 8.00 -5.59 0.64
N HIS A 65 8.80 -6.04 -0.30
CA HIS A 65 10.17 -5.55 -0.50
C HIS A 65 10.25 -4.19 -1.21
N ASN A 66 9.12 -3.68 -1.76
CA ASN A 66 9.02 -2.36 -2.39
C ASN A 66 8.23 -1.31 -1.57
N LEU A 67 7.76 -1.63 -0.36
CA LEU A 67 7.06 -0.67 0.51
C LEU A 67 7.92 0.55 0.84
N ARG A 68 9.25 0.41 0.95
CA ARG A 68 10.15 1.55 1.17
C ARG A 68 10.08 2.58 0.04
N LEU A 69 9.86 2.13 -1.20
CA LEU A 69 9.67 3.03 -2.35
C LEU A 69 8.39 3.86 -2.20
N VAL A 70 7.31 3.25 -1.69
CA VAL A 70 6.05 3.97 -1.42
C VAL A 70 6.27 5.08 -0.41
N VAL A 71 6.93 4.77 0.73
CA VAL A 71 7.22 5.78 1.77
C VAL A 71 8.09 6.90 1.21
N TYR A 72 9.11 6.57 0.43
CA TYR A 72 9.99 7.56 -0.20
C TYR A 72 9.22 8.52 -1.12
N ILE A 73 8.29 7.99 -1.92
CA ILE A 73 7.48 8.80 -2.83
C ILE A 73 6.44 9.61 -2.06
N ALA A 74 5.74 9.01 -1.09
CA ALA A 74 4.72 9.67 -0.28
C ALA A 74 5.27 10.92 0.46
N ARG A 75 6.51 10.84 0.98
CA ARG A 75 7.17 11.99 1.62
C ARG A 75 7.31 13.22 0.71
N ARG A 76 7.39 13.05 -0.59
CA ARG A 76 7.45 14.18 -1.54
C ARG A 76 6.15 14.99 -1.59
N PHE A 77 5.05 14.41 -1.13
CA PHE A 77 3.73 15.02 -1.09
C PHE A 77 3.30 15.44 0.33
N GLU A 78 4.18 15.39 1.32
CA GLU A 78 3.88 15.73 2.71
C GLU A 78 3.36 17.17 2.88
N ASN A 79 3.80 18.10 2.01
CA ASN A 79 3.39 19.51 2.05
C ASN A 79 1.97 19.78 1.49
N THR A 80 1.21 18.76 1.12
CA THR A 80 -0.12 18.91 0.53
C THR A 80 -1.26 19.07 1.55
N GLY A 81 -0.92 18.99 2.86
CA GLY A 81 -1.89 19.09 3.96
C GLY A 81 -2.66 17.78 4.22
N ILE A 82 -2.27 16.68 3.60
CA ILE A 82 -2.80 15.34 3.86
C ILE A 82 -1.81 14.59 4.76
N HIS A 83 -2.32 13.80 5.70
CA HIS A 83 -1.49 13.00 6.58
C HIS A 83 -0.64 12.01 5.80
N ILE A 84 0.63 11.87 6.21
CA ILE A 84 1.59 10.98 5.53
C ILE A 84 1.12 9.52 5.49
N GLU A 85 0.40 9.08 6.51
CA GLU A 85 -0.15 7.72 6.60
C GLU A 85 -1.19 7.44 5.52
N ASP A 86 -2.04 8.43 5.20
CA ASP A 86 -3.01 8.36 4.12
C ASP A 86 -2.32 8.30 2.76
N LEU A 87 -1.29 9.14 2.57
CA LEU A 87 -0.48 9.14 1.34
C LEU A 87 0.23 7.81 1.13
N ILE A 88 0.76 7.18 2.20
CA ILE A 88 1.38 5.86 2.15
C ILE A 88 0.34 4.80 1.79
N SER A 89 -0.84 4.85 2.40
CA SER A 89 -1.93 3.89 2.12
C SER A 89 -2.35 3.95 0.65
N ILE A 90 -2.55 5.15 0.11
CA ILE A 90 -2.90 5.38 -1.30
C ILE A 90 -1.74 4.96 -2.22
N GLY A 91 -0.52 5.33 -1.87
CA GLY A 91 0.67 4.92 -2.60
C GLY A 91 0.83 3.40 -2.65
N THR A 92 0.46 2.68 -1.58
CA THR A 92 0.47 1.22 -1.54
C THR A 92 -0.54 0.63 -2.53
N ILE A 93 -1.73 1.21 -2.67
CA ILE A 93 -2.68 0.83 -3.71
C ILE A 93 -2.05 0.99 -5.11
N GLY A 94 -1.34 2.09 -5.33
CA GLY A 94 -0.60 2.33 -6.57
C GLY A 94 0.48 1.28 -6.85
N LEU A 95 1.22 0.85 -5.81
CA LEU A 95 2.21 -0.22 -5.91
C LEU A 95 1.56 -1.57 -6.26
N VAL A 96 0.47 -1.94 -5.58
CA VAL A 96 -0.28 -3.18 -5.87
C VAL A 96 -0.75 -3.20 -7.31
N LYS A 97 -1.38 -2.13 -7.79
CA LYS A 97 -1.79 -1.98 -9.19
C LYS A 97 -0.61 -2.11 -10.15
N ALA A 98 0.53 -1.50 -9.80
CA ALA A 98 1.74 -1.58 -10.62
C ALA A 98 2.23 -3.01 -10.77
N ILE A 99 2.30 -3.79 -9.69
CA ILE A 99 2.78 -5.18 -9.71
C ILE A 99 1.87 -6.05 -10.56
N HIS A 100 0.55 -5.95 -10.41
CA HIS A 100 -0.40 -6.74 -11.21
C HIS A 100 -0.46 -6.34 -12.70
N THR A 101 -0.08 -5.13 -13.05
CA THR A 101 -0.11 -4.64 -14.44
C THR A 101 1.27 -4.60 -15.10
N PHE A 102 2.32 -4.97 -14.36
CA PHE A 102 3.68 -4.93 -14.86
C PHE A 102 3.92 -5.91 -16.00
N LYS A 103 4.52 -5.43 -17.09
CA LYS A 103 4.91 -6.24 -18.24
C LYS A 103 6.41 -6.19 -18.44
N PRO A 104 7.14 -7.29 -18.17
CA PRO A 104 8.59 -7.33 -18.27
C PRO A 104 9.12 -7.12 -19.70
N ASP A 105 8.30 -7.40 -20.71
CA ASP A 105 8.66 -7.29 -22.13
C ASP A 105 9.04 -5.87 -22.58
N LYS A 106 8.61 -4.86 -21.82
CA LYS A 106 8.86 -3.45 -22.16
C LYS A 106 10.25 -2.93 -21.79
N ASN A 107 11.13 -3.77 -21.30
CA ASN A 107 12.49 -3.42 -20.89
C ASN A 107 12.59 -2.21 -19.91
N ILE A 108 11.58 -2.04 -19.08
CA ILE A 108 11.51 -1.02 -18.04
C ILE A 108 11.72 -1.69 -16.68
N LYS A 109 12.50 -1.06 -15.79
CA LYS A 109 12.68 -1.56 -14.42
C LYS A 109 11.37 -1.47 -13.64
N LEU A 110 11.08 -2.49 -12.82
CA LEU A 110 9.89 -2.52 -11.97
C LEU A 110 9.77 -1.25 -11.11
N ALA A 111 10.84 -0.84 -10.45
CA ALA A 111 10.87 0.35 -9.61
C ALA A 111 10.47 1.63 -10.37
N THR A 112 10.90 1.78 -11.64
CA THR A 112 10.56 2.93 -12.48
C THR A 112 9.07 2.94 -12.84
N TYR A 113 8.50 1.79 -13.16
CA TYR A 113 7.07 1.65 -13.46
C TYR A 113 6.22 1.87 -12.21
N ALA A 114 6.60 1.22 -11.10
CA ALA A 114 5.92 1.34 -9.82
C ALA A 114 5.92 2.78 -9.30
N SER A 115 7.05 3.50 -9.41
CA SER A 115 7.13 4.92 -9.01
C SER A 115 6.07 5.76 -9.70
N ARG A 116 5.89 5.58 -11.01
CA ARG A 116 4.88 6.32 -11.77
C ARG A 116 3.45 5.97 -11.37
N CYS A 117 3.18 4.70 -11.12
CA CYS A 117 1.87 4.26 -10.66
C CYS A 117 1.53 4.81 -9.28
N ILE A 118 2.50 4.79 -8.36
CA ILE A 118 2.36 5.36 -7.01
C ILE A 118 2.10 6.87 -7.08
N GLU A 119 2.92 7.61 -7.82
CA GLU A 119 2.75 9.06 -8.01
C GLU A 119 1.38 9.39 -8.60
N ASN A 120 0.95 8.67 -9.63
CA ASN A 120 -0.35 8.90 -10.26
C ASN A 120 -1.52 8.65 -9.31
N GLU A 121 -1.46 7.59 -8.49
CA GLU A 121 -2.53 7.30 -7.53
C GLU A 121 -2.62 8.40 -6.47
N ILE A 122 -1.50 8.86 -5.93
CA ILE A 122 -1.44 9.98 -4.99
C ILE A 122 -1.99 11.26 -5.63
N LEU A 123 -1.57 11.60 -6.85
CA LEU A 123 -2.04 12.80 -7.56
C LEU A 123 -3.55 12.75 -7.85
N MET A 124 -4.09 11.59 -8.22
CA MET A 124 -5.53 11.41 -8.41
C MET A 124 -6.29 11.66 -7.11
N TYR A 125 -5.80 11.14 -6.00
CA TYR A 125 -6.40 11.37 -4.69
C TYR A 125 -6.36 12.85 -4.28
N LEU A 126 -5.22 13.51 -4.46
CA LEU A 126 -5.06 14.95 -4.18
C LEU A 126 -6.05 15.80 -4.98
N ARG A 127 -6.26 15.49 -6.26
CA ARG A 127 -7.25 16.19 -7.10
C ARG A 127 -8.67 15.99 -6.58
N LYS A 128 -9.00 14.76 -6.17
CA LYS A 128 -10.31 14.45 -5.58
C LYS A 128 -10.54 15.23 -4.29
N CYS A 129 -9.57 15.25 -3.37
CA CYS A 129 -9.66 16.00 -2.13
C CYS A 129 -9.73 17.51 -2.35
N SER A 130 -9.02 18.04 -3.37
CA SER A 130 -9.11 19.46 -3.72
C SER A 130 -10.47 19.84 -4.26
N ALA A 131 -11.12 18.99 -5.05
CA ALA A 131 -12.47 19.20 -5.54
C ALA A 131 -13.50 19.20 -4.38
N GLN A 132 -13.35 18.28 -3.42
CA GLN A 132 -14.22 18.22 -2.24
C GLN A 132 -14.10 19.44 -1.30
N LYS A 133 -12.93 20.08 -1.23
CA LYS A 133 -12.73 21.30 -0.43
C LYS A 133 -13.53 22.51 -0.94
N THR A 134 -14.01 22.48 -2.17
CA THR A 134 -14.86 23.51 -2.78
C THR A 134 -16.36 23.23 -2.60
N GLU A 135 -16.73 22.09 -2.01
CA GLU A 135 -18.11 21.79 -1.67
C GLU A 135 -18.51 22.61 -0.44
N VAL A 136 -19.51 23.47 -0.58
CA VAL A 136 -20.11 24.24 0.50
C VAL A 136 -21.25 23.42 1.08
N SER A 137 -21.32 23.32 2.41
CA SER A 137 -22.43 22.62 3.06
C SER A 137 -23.74 23.36 2.76
N ILE A 138 -24.82 22.61 2.47
CA ILE A 138 -26.14 23.18 2.25
C ILE A 138 -26.70 23.86 3.51
N ASP A 139 -26.19 23.46 4.67
CA ASP A 139 -26.54 24.02 5.99
C ASP A 139 -25.57 25.13 6.45
N GLU A 140 -24.58 25.50 5.59
CA GLU A 140 -23.67 26.58 5.92
C GLU A 140 -24.37 27.94 5.68
N PRO A 141 -24.39 28.84 6.68
CA PRO A 141 -25.06 30.16 6.54
C PRO A 141 -24.34 31.00 5.48
N LEU A 142 -25.04 31.37 4.43
CA LEU A 142 -24.54 32.25 3.38
C LEU A 142 -24.32 33.68 3.87
N ASN A 143 -25.15 34.11 4.80
CA ASN A 143 -25.05 35.43 5.43
C ASN A 143 -25.77 35.41 6.79
N THR A 144 -25.25 36.19 7.72
CA THR A 144 -25.90 36.43 9.03
C THR A 144 -26.32 37.90 9.06
N ASP A 145 -27.61 38.13 9.22
CA ASP A 145 -28.15 39.48 9.32
C ASP A 145 -27.75 40.15 10.67
N TRP A 146 -27.82 41.47 10.73
CA TRP A 146 -27.51 42.24 11.94
C TRP A 146 -28.39 41.87 13.15
N ASP A 147 -29.56 41.27 12.92
CA ASP A 147 -30.44 40.70 13.95
C ASP A 147 -30.10 39.27 14.37
N GLY A 148 -29.06 38.68 13.79
CA GLY A 148 -28.59 37.30 14.09
C GLY A 148 -29.38 36.21 13.37
N ASN A 149 -30.20 36.55 12.35
CA ASN A 149 -30.84 35.52 11.53
C ASN A 149 -29.85 34.99 10.46
N GLU A 150 -29.77 33.70 10.36
CA GLU A 150 -28.93 33.01 9.39
C GLU A 150 -29.75 32.68 8.15
N LEU A 151 -29.25 33.09 6.97
CA LEU A 151 -29.82 32.69 5.68
C LEU A 151 -29.06 31.45 5.21
N LEU A 152 -29.74 30.31 5.16
CA LEU A 152 -29.17 29.03 4.70
C LEU A 152 -29.33 28.87 3.18
N LEU A 153 -28.46 28.08 2.56
CA LEU A 153 -28.57 27.75 1.14
C LEU A 153 -29.86 26.95 0.86
N SER A 154 -30.38 26.23 1.87
CA SER A 154 -31.65 25.49 1.82
C SER A 154 -32.91 26.35 1.75
N ASP A 155 -32.78 27.64 2.05
CA ASP A 155 -33.94 28.58 2.12
C ASP A 155 -34.17 29.29 0.77
N ILE A 156 -33.33 29.04 -0.24
CA ILE A 156 -33.42 29.62 -1.59
C ILE A 156 -33.92 28.57 -2.57
#